data_59a2a12745ffb18a6473b316cd56ad9e
#
_entry.id   59a2a12745ffb18a6473b316cd56ad9e
#
_cell.length_a   1.000
_cell.length_b   1.000
_cell.length_c   1.000
_cell.angle_alpha   90.00
_cell.angle_beta   90.00
_cell.angle_gamma   90.00
#
_symmetry.space_group_name_H-M   'P 1'
#
loop_
_entity.id
_entity.type
_entity.pdbx_description
1 polymer ?
#
loop_
_entity_poly.entity_id
_entity_poly.type
_entity_poly.pdbx_seq_one_letter_code
_entity_poly.pdbx_strand_id
1 'polypeptide(L)'
;DQQQQIVSDNIVEQFDRALANVIAVVNEAGGRPDQIARLIIYVTDKNEYRDRMKEIGECYRARMGRHFPAMVLVEVKALLEDGAKIEIEATAVL
;
A
#
# COMPACT_ATOMS: atom_id res chain seq x y z
N ASP A 1 1.89 6.75 9.79
CA ASP A 1 1.73 7.21 11.15
C ASP A 1 2.10 6.09 12.11
N GLN A 2 2.97 6.39 13.05
CA GLN A 2 3.43 5.39 13.97
C GLN A 2 2.33 4.89 14.89
N GLN A 3 1.26 5.63 15.04
CA GLN A 3 0.12 5.17 15.83
C GLN A 3 -0.70 4.15 15.07
N GLN A 4 -0.51 4.04 13.78
CA GLN A 4 -1.22 3.07 12.96
C GLN A 4 -2.73 3.20 13.09
N GLN A 5 -3.19 4.43 13.25
CA GLN A 5 -4.61 4.68 13.35
C GLN A 5 -5.24 4.65 11.97
N ILE A 6 -6.44 4.09 11.91
CA ILE A 6 -7.23 4.14 10.70
C ILE A 6 -8.05 5.42 10.79
N VAL A 7 -7.70 6.41 9.96
CA VAL A 7 -8.32 7.73 10.02
C VAL A 7 -9.42 7.90 8.98
N SER A 8 -9.64 6.88 8.12
CA SER A 8 -10.63 6.95 7.07
C SER A 8 -11.06 5.53 6.72
N ASP A 9 -12.34 5.36 6.36
CA ASP A 9 -12.82 4.08 5.84
C ASP A 9 -12.81 4.06 4.31
N ASN A 10 -12.19 5.05 3.67
CA ASN A 10 -12.05 5.13 2.23
C ASN A 10 -10.84 4.31 1.80
N ILE A 11 -11.05 3.29 0.98
CA ILE A 11 -9.97 2.38 0.61
C ILE A 11 -8.87 3.08 -0.18
N VAL A 12 -9.21 4.11 -0.97
CA VAL A 12 -8.19 4.84 -1.73
C VAL A 12 -7.27 5.59 -0.78
N GLU A 13 -7.82 6.24 0.23
CA GLU A 13 -7.01 6.94 1.22
C GLU A 13 -6.19 5.99 2.05
N GLN A 14 -6.76 4.83 2.40
CA GLN A 14 -6.01 3.82 3.13
C GLN A 14 -4.86 3.27 2.28
N PHE A 15 -5.10 3.04 0.99
CA PHE A 15 -4.03 2.60 0.08
C PHE A 15 -2.92 3.65 0.03
N ASP A 16 -3.30 4.91 -0.17
CA ASP A 16 -2.31 5.98 -0.30
C ASP A 16 -1.46 6.09 0.95
N ARG A 17 -2.09 6.02 2.11
CA ARG A 17 -1.36 6.10 3.38
C ARG A 17 -0.47 4.88 3.58
N ALA A 18 -0.97 3.69 3.26
CA ALA A 18 -0.17 2.48 3.41
C ALA A 18 1.08 2.52 2.54
N LEU A 19 0.92 2.98 1.29
CA LEU A 19 2.06 3.09 0.38
C LEU A 19 3.02 4.17 0.85
N ALA A 20 2.50 5.30 1.33
CA ALA A 20 3.34 6.36 1.88
C ALA A 20 4.17 5.85 3.06
N ASN A 21 3.58 5.04 3.92
CA ASN A 21 4.29 4.50 5.08
C ASN A 21 5.40 3.55 4.65
N VAL A 22 5.16 2.71 3.65
CA VAL A 22 6.18 1.81 3.11
C VAL A 22 7.34 2.63 2.57
N ILE A 23 7.04 3.66 1.78
CA ILE A 23 8.08 4.50 1.19
C ILE A 23 8.87 5.23 2.26
N ALA A 24 8.19 5.70 3.31
CA ALA A 24 8.87 6.38 4.42
C ALA A 24 9.87 5.45 5.10
N VAL A 25 9.50 4.19 5.32
CA VAL A 25 10.42 3.23 5.93
C VAL A 25 11.61 2.96 5.02
N VAL A 26 11.38 2.81 3.71
CA VAL A 26 12.46 2.59 2.75
C VAL A 26 13.40 3.79 2.74
N ASN A 27 12.85 5.02 2.72
CA ASN A 27 13.67 6.22 2.75
C ASN A 27 14.49 6.32 4.03
N GLU A 28 13.90 5.96 5.14
CA GLU A 28 14.59 6.01 6.43
C GLU A 28 15.74 5.01 6.49
N ALA A 29 15.62 3.90 5.78
CA ALA A 29 16.70 2.92 5.68
C ALA A 29 17.77 3.32 4.66
N GLY A 30 17.64 4.48 4.04
CA GLY A 30 18.62 4.98 3.07
C GLY A 30 18.30 4.61 1.64
N GLY A 31 17.10 4.10 1.37
CA GLY A 31 16.72 3.68 0.04
C GLY A 31 15.81 4.66 -0.67
N ARG A 32 15.35 4.26 -1.83
CA ARG A 32 14.44 5.02 -2.68
C ARG A 32 13.29 4.11 -3.11
N PRO A 33 12.14 4.69 -3.49
CA PRO A 33 11.02 3.86 -3.95
C PRO A 33 11.37 2.91 -5.10
N ASP A 34 12.28 3.31 -6.00
CA ASP A 34 12.65 2.46 -7.12
C ASP A 34 13.51 1.26 -6.72
N GLN A 35 13.88 1.16 -5.46
CA GLN A 35 14.59 0.00 -4.94
C GLN A 35 13.66 -1.03 -4.31
N ILE A 36 12.35 -0.76 -4.30
CA ILE A 36 11.38 -1.75 -3.87
C ILE A 36 11.29 -2.83 -4.93
N ALA A 37 11.55 -4.06 -4.54
CA ALA A 37 11.60 -5.20 -5.46
C ALA A 37 10.28 -5.94 -5.51
N ARG A 38 9.48 -5.87 -4.45
CA ARG A 38 8.23 -6.63 -4.36
C ARG A 38 7.27 -5.93 -3.41
N LEU A 39 5.99 -5.98 -3.78
CA LEU A 39 4.90 -5.51 -2.94
C LEU A 39 3.87 -6.63 -2.80
N ILE A 40 3.39 -6.84 -1.59
CA ILE A 40 2.25 -7.69 -1.33
C ILE A 40 1.16 -6.81 -0.75
N ILE A 41 -0.01 -6.83 -1.38
CA ILE A 41 -1.13 -5.99 -1.00
C ILE A 41 -2.23 -6.89 -0.46
N TYR A 42 -2.55 -6.74 0.82
CA TYR A 42 -3.62 -7.49 1.48
C TYR A 42 -4.85 -6.61 1.54
N VAL A 43 -5.98 -7.15 1.09
CA VAL A 43 -7.25 -6.43 1.13
C VAL A 43 -8.31 -7.31 1.79
N THR A 44 -9.30 -6.68 2.42
CA THR A 44 -10.40 -7.41 3.02
C THR A 44 -11.56 -7.58 2.06
N ASP A 45 -11.58 -6.81 0.96
CA ASP A 45 -12.63 -6.90 -0.06
C ASP A 45 -12.02 -6.56 -1.42
N LYS A 46 -11.74 -7.59 -2.20
CA LYS A 46 -11.09 -7.37 -3.49
C LYS A 46 -12.01 -6.65 -4.47
N ASN A 47 -13.32 -6.77 -4.30
CA ASN A 47 -14.24 -6.07 -5.19
C ASN A 47 -14.22 -4.57 -4.94
N GLU A 48 -14.13 -4.18 -3.68
CA GLU A 48 -13.98 -2.75 -3.35
C GLU A 48 -12.70 -2.20 -3.94
N TYR A 49 -11.60 -2.95 -3.84
CA TYR A 49 -10.33 -2.54 -4.44
C TYR A 49 -10.47 -2.40 -5.96
N ARG A 50 -11.09 -3.41 -6.58
CA ARG A 50 -11.27 -3.41 -8.04
C ARG A 50 -12.11 -2.23 -8.51
N ASP A 51 -13.16 -1.90 -7.75
CA ASP A 51 -14.06 -0.81 -8.11
C ASP A 51 -13.37 0.55 -8.05
N ARG A 52 -12.29 0.67 -7.30
CA ARG A 52 -11.58 1.93 -7.13
C ARG A 52 -10.18 1.89 -7.75
N MET A 53 -9.93 0.97 -8.68
CA MET A 53 -8.58 0.77 -9.24
C MET A 53 -8.06 1.99 -9.97
N LYS A 54 -8.91 2.79 -10.57
CA LYS A 54 -8.45 3.99 -11.25
C LYS A 54 -7.81 4.96 -10.27
N GLU A 55 -8.52 5.26 -9.19
CA GLU A 55 -8.01 6.18 -8.17
C GLU A 55 -6.79 5.62 -7.46
N ILE A 56 -6.82 4.31 -7.17
CA ILE A 56 -5.69 3.65 -6.54
C ILE A 56 -4.47 3.72 -7.45
N GLY A 57 -4.67 3.51 -8.76
CA GLY A 57 -3.58 3.62 -9.73
C GLY A 57 -3.00 5.01 -9.79
N GLU A 58 -3.83 6.04 -9.67
CA GLU A 58 -3.35 7.41 -9.65
C GLU A 58 -2.47 7.67 -8.42
N CYS A 59 -2.90 7.19 -7.25
CA CYS A 59 -2.11 7.29 -6.04
C CYS A 59 -0.77 6.55 -6.19
N TYR A 60 -0.82 5.36 -6.78
CA TYR A 60 0.38 4.57 -7.00
C TYR A 60 1.38 5.33 -7.87
N ARG A 61 0.90 5.85 -9.00
CA ARG A 61 1.80 6.54 -9.94
C ARG A 61 2.36 7.81 -9.34
N ALA A 62 1.58 8.50 -8.51
CA ALA A 62 2.07 9.72 -7.88
C ALA A 62 3.27 9.45 -6.96
N ARG A 63 3.32 8.26 -6.34
CA ARG A 63 4.37 7.94 -5.38
C ARG A 63 5.49 7.09 -5.97
N MET A 64 5.15 6.17 -6.87
CA MET A 64 6.11 5.20 -7.41
C MET A 64 6.54 5.55 -8.83
N GLY A 65 5.87 6.50 -9.47
CA GLY A 65 6.20 6.85 -10.85
C GLY A 65 5.96 5.68 -11.78
N ARG A 66 6.96 5.36 -12.58
CA ARG A 66 6.88 4.27 -13.54
C ARG A 66 7.52 2.99 -13.05
N HIS A 67 7.81 2.92 -11.76
CA HIS A 67 8.41 1.73 -11.19
C HIS A 67 7.31 0.76 -10.78
N PHE A 68 7.32 -0.42 -11.38
CA PHE A 68 6.34 -1.47 -11.12
C PHE A 68 7.07 -2.73 -10.71
N PRO A 69 7.32 -2.92 -9.41
CA PRO A 69 7.93 -4.16 -8.93
C PRO A 69 6.95 -5.33 -9.05
N ALA A 70 7.43 -6.52 -8.73
CA ALA A 70 6.55 -7.68 -8.62
C ALA A 70 5.49 -7.38 -7.57
N MET A 71 4.22 -7.65 -7.90
CA MET A 71 3.11 -7.36 -7.00
C MET A 71 2.17 -8.54 -6.94
N VAL A 72 1.66 -8.79 -5.71
CA VAL A 72 0.62 -9.79 -5.46
C VAL A 72 -0.47 -9.11 -4.65
N LEU A 73 -1.71 -9.35 -5.03
CA LEU A 73 -2.88 -8.90 -4.27
C LEU A 73 -3.54 -10.14 -3.65
N VAL A 74 -3.78 -10.10 -2.36
CA VAL A 74 -4.35 -11.23 -1.62
C VAL A 74 -5.55 -10.72 -0.83
N GLU A 75 -6.69 -11.41 -0.99
CA GLU A 75 -7.84 -11.11 -0.16
C GLU A 75 -7.75 -11.93 1.12
N VAL A 76 -7.92 -11.27 2.26
CA VAL A 76 -7.87 -11.90 3.57
C VAL A 76 -9.18 -11.63 4.30
N LYS A 77 -9.47 -12.46 5.28
CA LYS A 77 -10.72 -12.34 6.03
C LYS A 77 -10.78 -11.03 6.81
N ALA A 78 -9.67 -10.64 7.42
CA ALA A 78 -9.60 -9.44 8.23
C ALA A 78 -8.14 -9.07 8.42
N LEU A 79 -7.91 -7.82 8.76
CA LEU A 79 -6.61 -7.33 9.17
C LEU A 79 -6.64 -7.05 10.67
N LEU A 80 -5.46 -6.94 11.26
CA LEU A 80 -5.36 -6.79 12.71
C LEU A 80 -6.05 -5.53 13.21
N GLU A 81 -5.89 -4.44 12.46
CA GLU A 81 -6.43 -3.14 12.85
C GLU A 81 -7.91 -3.08 12.47
N ASP A 82 -8.78 -2.77 13.44
CA ASP A 82 -10.19 -2.60 13.13
C ASP A 82 -10.38 -1.46 12.14
N GLY A 83 -11.20 -1.68 11.12
CA GLY A 83 -11.43 -0.69 10.08
C GLY A 83 -10.40 -0.69 8.98
N ALA A 84 -9.33 -1.46 9.10
CA ALA A 84 -8.34 -1.56 8.04
C ALA A 84 -8.89 -2.40 6.89
N LYS A 85 -8.84 -1.83 5.69
CA LYS A 85 -9.27 -2.50 4.47
C LYS A 85 -8.10 -2.95 3.62
N ILE A 86 -6.90 -2.46 3.91
CA ILE A 86 -5.73 -2.73 3.10
C ILE A 86 -4.48 -2.66 3.95
N GLU A 87 -3.52 -3.48 3.60
CA GLU A 87 -2.19 -3.47 4.21
C GLU A 87 -1.19 -3.78 3.11
N ILE A 88 -0.02 -3.13 3.13
CA ILE A 88 1.00 -3.31 2.11
C ILE A 88 2.29 -3.75 2.78
N GLU A 89 2.87 -4.81 2.25
CA GLU A 89 4.17 -5.33 2.68
C GLU A 89 5.14 -5.17 1.52
N ALA A 90 6.35 -4.71 1.79
CA ALA A 90 7.33 -4.46 0.75
C ALA A 90 8.65 -5.12 1.08
N THR A 91 9.37 -5.51 0.03
CA THR A 91 10.76 -5.93 0.11
C THR A 91 11.57 -4.98 -0.76
N ALA A 92 12.58 -4.34 -0.19
CA ALA A 92 13.45 -3.44 -0.92
C ALA A 92 14.87 -3.97 -0.88
N VAL A 93 15.62 -3.74 -1.97
CA VAL A 93 17.02 -4.10 -2.06
C VAL A 93 17.81 -2.81 -2.16
N LEU A 94 18.54 -2.51 -1.10
CA LEU A 94 19.27 -1.25 -0.98
C LEU A 94 20.74 -1.39 -1.36
#